data_1e0ce4fedc9d9854a058627eb07e918c
#
_entry.id   1e0ce4fedc9d9854a058627eb07e918c
#
_cell.length_a   1.000
_cell.length_b   1.000
_cell.length_c   1.000
_cell.angle_alpha   90.00
_cell.angle_beta   90.00
_cell.angle_gamma   90.00
#
_symmetry.space_group_name_H-M   'P 1'
#
loop_
_entity.id
_entity.type
_entity.pdbx_description
1 polymer ?
#
loop_
_entity_poly.entity_id
_entity_poly.type
_entity_poly.pdbx_seq_one_letter_code
_entity_poly.pdbx_strand_id
1 'polypeptide(L)'
;EMCIRDRDNPRLARRLAVGWKIPRVIEKPIRPFLGGAPNDLPLGRLEAGNGPEQTGHLFLFTSFGTTMIAAAVRARCIRPQLLRSTLMPSLTMARMPVRAFASESGAQEMTVREALNSAMEEEMHRDSKVFLLGEEIARYNGAYKVTKGLLDKFGEDRVIDTPITEQGFAGLAVGAAFAGLRPVCEFMTFNFAMQAIDQIVNSAGKTHYMSAGQVTVPVVFRGPNGAAAGVAAQHSQDYTTWYGQIPGLKVVSPYSSEDARGLLKAAIRDPNPVVCLENEILYGHSFSVSQEALSEDFLIPIGKAKIERPGKDVTIVAHSMGVAHGLEAAESLAKEGIEAEVINLRSIRPLDIDAIVESVKKTNRLVTVEGGFPAFGLGSEICAQVM
;
A
#
# COMPACT_ATOMS: atom_id res chain seq x y z
N GLU A 1 19.37 -1.24 8.28
CA GLU A 1 20.04 -2.54 8.56
C GLU A 1 20.31 -3.24 7.23
N MET A 2 21.55 -3.68 7.04
CA MET A 2 22.02 -4.29 5.81
C MET A 2 22.10 -5.81 6.03
N CYS A 3 21.27 -6.57 5.34
CA CYS A 3 21.34 -8.03 5.41
C CYS A 3 22.37 -8.52 4.39
N ILE A 4 23.58 -8.84 4.85
CA ILE A 4 24.64 -9.40 4.01
C ILE A 4 24.65 -10.91 4.23
N ARG A 5 24.26 -11.69 3.21
CA ARG A 5 24.55 -13.12 3.12
C ARG A 5 25.71 -13.32 2.14
N ASP A 6 26.93 -13.11 2.64
CA ASP A 6 28.13 -13.63 2.00
C ASP A 6 28.97 -14.31 3.10
N ARG A 7 28.99 -15.63 3.09
CA ARG A 7 29.73 -16.45 4.08
C ARG A 7 31.21 -16.61 3.74
N ASP A 8 31.65 -16.22 2.55
CA ASP A 8 32.94 -16.65 2.02
C ASP A 8 34.01 -15.56 1.89
N ASN A 9 33.76 -14.32 2.38
CA ASN A 9 34.78 -13.28 2.32
C ASN A 9 35.16 -12.67 3.69
N PRO A 10 36.11 -13.28 4.41
CA PRO A 10 36.54 -12.82 5.73
C PRO A 10 37.23 -11.45 5.75
N ARG A 11 37.61 -10.87 4.59
CA ARG A 11 38.22 -9.52 4.53
C ARG A 11 37.20 -8.39 4.52
N LEU A 12 35.97 -8.64 4.13
CA LEU A 12 34.89 -7.66 4.16
C LEU A 12 34.34 -7.45 5.59
N ALA A 13 34.23 -8.54 6.35
CA ALA A 13 33.75 -8.52 7.72
C ALA A 13 34.65 -7.70 8.68
N ARG A 14 35.98 -7.67 8.44
CA ARG A 14 36.94 -6.89 9.25
C ARG A 14 36.92 -5.38 9.01
N ARG A 15 36.45 -4.92 7.86
CA ARG A 15 36.37 -3.48 7.55
C ARG A 15 35.09 -2.79 8.05
N LEU A 16 34.04 -3.55 8.33
CA LEU A 16 32.76 -3.04 8.83
C LEU A 16 32.66 -3.03 10.36
N ALA A 17 33.58 -3.69 11.06
CA ALA A 17 33.59 -3.81 12.52
C ALA A 17 34.23 -2.64 13.28
N VAL A 18 34.70 -1.60 12.56
CA VAL A 18 35.35 -0.43 13.19
C VAL A 18 34.33 0.70 13.36
N GLY A 19 33.68 0.78 14.52
CA GLY A 19 32.98 2.00 14.91
C GLY A 19 31.76 1.91 15.83
N TRP A 20 31.30 0.74 16.26
CA TRP A 20 30.15 0.68 17.19
C TRP A 20 30.51 -0.01 18.50
N LYS A 21 30.62 0.79 19.58
CA LYS A 21 30.67 0.26 20.96
C LYS A 21 29.22 -0.14 21.36
N ILE A 22 28.95 -1.43 21.38
CA ILE A 22 27.71 -1.98 21.97
C ILE A 22 27.90 -2.02 23.49
N PRO A 23 27.00 -1.46 24.31
CA PRO A 23 27.05 -1.64 25.75
C PRO A 23 26.82 -3.12 26.08
N ARG A 24 27.66 -3.70 26.96
CA ARG A 24 27.49 -5.07 27.44
C ARG A 24 26.15 -5.18 28.19
N VAL A 25 25.23 -5.92 27.63
CA VAL A 25 24.03 -6.40 28.37
C VAL A 25 24.48 -7.57 29.23
N ILE A 26 24.17 -7.46 30.51
CA ILE A 26 24.52 -8.42 31.56
C ILE A 26 23.85 -9.76 31.28
N GLU A 27 24.65 -10.79 30.99
CA GLU A 27 24.20 -12.17 30.95
C GLU A 27 23.90 -12.67 32.39
N LYS A 28 22.62 -12.83 32.72
CA LYS A 28 22.18 -13.69 33.80
C LYS A 28 21.58 -14.96 33.21
N PRO A 29 22.00 -16.18 33.62
CA PRO A 29 21.44 -17.41 33.11
C PRO A 29 20.04 -17.63 33.64
N ILE A 30 19.05 -17.78 32.72
CA ILE A 30 17.72 -18.26 33.04
C ILE A 30 17.81 -19.76 33.22
N ARG A 31 17.53 -20.26 34.43
CA ARG A 31 17.39 -21.69 34.71
C ARG A 31 16.06 -22.17 34.13
N PRO A 32 16.05 -23.27 33.35
CA PRO A 32 14.78 -23.83 32.89
C PRO A 32 14.18 -24.72 34.00
N PHE A 33 12.91 -24.55 34.26
CA PHE A 33 12.05 -25.50 34.96
C PHE A 33 11.61 -26.54 33.91
N LEU A 34 12.19 -27.74 33.98
CA LEU A 34 11.65 -28.91 33.28
C LEU A 34 11.84 -30.16 34.16
N GLY A 35 10.71 -30.72 34.58
CA GLY A 35 10.63 -32.08 35.04
C GLY A 35 10.16 -33.00 33.91
N GLY A 36 10.78 -34.16 33.76
CA GLY A 36 10.25 -35.33 33.06
C GLY A 36 10.91 -35.67 31.72
N ALA A 37 11.83 -36.60 31.75
CA ALA A 37 12.36 -37.39 30.61
C ALA A 37 11.48 -38.65 30.35
N PRO A 38 11.77 -39.54 29.39
CA PRO A 38 12.72 -39.59 28.28
C PRO A 38 12.10 -40.11 26.93
N ASN A 39 12.79 -40.03 25.83
CA ASN A 39 13.16 -41.16 24.96
C ASN A 39 13.81 -40.74 23.62
N ASP A 40 14.85 -41.47 23.32
CA ASP A 40 15.76 -41.44 22.20
C ASP A 40 15.13 -41.45 20.80
N LEU A 41 15.67 -40.62 19.87
CA LEU A 41 15.70 -40.90 18.44
C LEU A 41 17.00 -40.35 17.81
N PRO A 42 17.63 -41.04 16.84
CA PRO A 42 19.00 -40.79 16.41
C PRO A 42 19.12 -39.72 15.35
N LEU A 43 20.15 -38.89 15.46
CA LEU A 43 20.58 -37.90 14.48
C LEU A 43 21.21 -38.61 13.26
N GLY A 44 20.52 -38.50 12.10
CA GLY A 44 21.08 -38.84 10.80
C GLY A 44 21.95 -37.72 10.25
N ARG A 45 23.21 -38.04 9.90
CA ARG A 45 24.11 -37.19 9.13
C ARG A 45 23.55 -36.97 7.74
N LEU A 46 23.45 -35.72 7.31
CA LEU A 46 23.27 -35.33 5.89
C LEU A 46 24.61 -34.89 5.30
N GLU A 47 25.07 -35.64 4.32
CA GLU A 47 26.27 -35.36 3.55
C GLU A 47 26.05 -34.16 2.60
N ALA A 48 27.11 -33.35 2.43
CA ALA A 48 27.14 -32.19 1.53
C ALA A 48 27.21 -32.64 0.07
N GLY A 49 26.20 -32.27 -0.71
CA GLY A 49 26.21 -32.38 -2.16
C GLY A 49 26.73 -31.10 -2.81
N ASN A 50 27.77 -31.22 -3.63
CA ASN A 50 28.30 -30.14 -4.49
C ASN A 50 27.33 -29.85 -5.64
N GLY A 51 26.80 -28.62 -5.71
CA GLY A 51 26.04 -28.09 -6.84
C GLY A 51 26.55 -26.69 -7.24
N PRO A 52 26.33 -26.24 -8.48
CA PRO A 52 27.07 -25.14 -9.10
C PRO A 52 26.69 -23.75 -8.61
N GLU A 53 27.65 -22.84 -8.84
CA GLU A 53 27.67 -21.42 -8.47
C GLU A 53 26.34 -20.68 -8.56
N GLN A 54 25.83 -20.19 -7.43
CA GLN A 54 24.75 -19.22 -7.37
C GLN A 54 25.35 -17.80 -7.31
N THR A 55 25.10 -17.02 -8.33
CA THR A 55 25.40 -15.58 -8.39
C THR A 55 24.55 -14.84 -7.34
N GLY A 56 25.21 -14.29 -6.31
CA GLY A 56 24.55 -13.49 -5.27
C GLY A 56 24.02 -12.16 -5.81
N HIS A 57 22.79 -11.84 -5.46
CA HIS A 57 22.16 -10.55 -5.73
C HIS A 57 22.32 -9.62 -4.51
N LEU A 58 22.81 -8.41 -4.74
CA LEU A 58 22.93 -7.37 -3.71
C LEU A 58 21.73 -6.43 -3.80
N PHE A 59 20.99 -6.26 -2.68
CA PHE A 59 19.91 -5.31 -2.56
C PHE A 59 20.40 -4.05 -1.84
N LEU A 60 20.22 -2.88 -2.46
CA LEU A 60 20.53 -1.58 -1.87
C LEU A 60 19.24 -0.85 -1.50
N PHE A 61 19.11 -0.47 -0.23
CA PHE A 61 18.01 0.36 0.26
C PHE A 61 18.55 1.77 0.49
N THR A 62 17.91 2.76 -0.14
CA THR A 62 18.21 4.17 0.13
C THR A 62 16.94 4.87 0.59
N SER A 63 17.07 5.64 1.67
CA SER A 63 15.97 6.45 2.21
C SER A 63 16.16 7.90 1.80
N PHE A 64 15.16 8.47 1.14
CA PHE A 64 15.09 9.90 0.87
C PHE A 64 13.73 10.42 1.34
N GLY A 65 13.72 11.23 2.38
CA GLY A 65 12.48 11.77 2.93
C GLY A 65 11.53 10.69 3.45
N THR A 66 10.26 10.76 3.08
CA THR A 66 9.20 9.84 3.49
C THR A 66 8.97 8.67 2.52
N THR A 67 9.75 8.58 1.44
CA THR A 67 9.60 7.52 0.43
C THR A 67 10.87 6.68 0.36
N MET A 68 10.73 5.37 0.44
CA MET A 68 11.84 4.42 0.33
C MET A 68 11.83 3.73 -1.03
N ILE A 69 13.01 3.67 -1.66
CA ILE A 69 13.22 2.99 -2.93
C ILE A 69 14.07 1.76 -2.70
N ALA A 70 13.55 0.58 -3.02
CA ALA A 70 14.30 -0.67 -3.03
C ALA A 70 14.69 -1.02 -4.46
N ALA A 71 16.00 -1.09 -4.75
CA ALA A 71 16.52 -1.39 -6.07
C ALA A 71 17.37 -2.67 -6.04
N ALA A 72 17.08 -3.61 -6.94
CA ALA A 72 17.91 -4.76 -7.21
C ALA A 72 18.79 -4.49 -8.43
N VAL A 73 20.10 -4.32 -8.25
CA VAL A 73 21.06 -4.03 -9.32
C VAL A 73 22.08 -5.16 -9.41
N ARG A 74 22.30 -5.69 -10.59
CA ARG A 74 23.42 -6.59 -10.90
C ARG A 74 24.71 -5.75 -10.84
N ALA A 75 25.45 -5.81 -9.73
CA ALA A 75 26.63 -4.98 -9.50
C ALA A 75 27.82 -5.43 -10.37
N ARG A 76 28.22 -4.60 -11.36
CA ARG A 76 29.62 -4.49 -11.75
C ARG A 76 30.25 -3.41 -10.86
N CYS A 77 31.33 -3.76 -10.15
CA CYS A 77 32.05 -2.86 -9.24
C CYS A 77 32.38 -1.52 -9.90
N ILE A 78 31.79 -0.43 -9.39
CA ILE A 78 32.26 0.93 -9.64
C ILE A 78 32.79 1.48 -8.30
N ARG A 79 34.01 2.02 -8.31
CA ARG A 79 34.67 2.59 -7.11
C ARG A 79 33.88 3.82 -6.60
N PRO A 80 33.65 3.96 -5.30
CA PRO A 80 33.03 5.17 -4.76
C PRO A 80 34.04 6.33 -4.73
N GLN A 81 33.72 7.43 -5.42
CA GLN A 81 34.33 8.72 -5.15
C GLN A 81 33.61 9.40 -3.97
N LEU A 82 34.40 9.90 -3.03
CA LEU A 82 33.97 10.64 -1.83
C LEU A 82 33.18 11.90 -2.23
N LEU A 83 31.89 11.94 -1.93
CA LEU A 83 31.08 13.17 -1.96
C LEU A 83 31.26 13.91 -0.64
N ARG A 84 31.81 15.14 -0.74
CA ARG A 84 31.88 16.11 0.37
C ARG A 84 30.48 16.61 0.71
N SER A 85 30.15 16.59 2.00
CA SER A 85 28.92 17.16 2.55
C SER A 85 28.91 18.68 2.40
N THR A 86 28.04 19.20 1.54
CA THR A 86 27.64 20.60 1.54
C THR A 86 26.26 20.72 2.21
N LEU A 87 26.19 21.53 3.26
CA LEU A 87 24.96 21.92 3.93
C LEU A 87 23.99 22.54 2.92
N MET A 88 22.82 21.94 2.75
CA MET A 88 21.73 22.51 1.95
C MET A 88 20.87 23.46 2.80
N PRO A 89 20.45 24.61 2.25
CA PRO A 89 19.48 25.50 2.90
C PRO A 89 18.08 24.88 2.87
N SER A 90 17.29 25.19 3.89
CA SER A 90 15.90 24.76 4.03
C SER A 90 15.07 25.11 2.80
N LEU A 91 14.60 24.10 2.07
CA LEU A 91 13.66 24.26 0.96
C LEU A 91 12.25 24.43 1.50
N THR A 92 11.68 25.60 1.34
CA THR A 92 10.25 25.88 1.44
C THR A 92 9.54 25.00 0.43
N MET A 93 8.59 24.16 0.89
CA MET A 93 7.79 23.32 0.01
C MET A 93 6.97 24.16 -0.96
N ALA A 94 7.48 24.38 -2.17
CA ALA A 94 6.69 24.88 -3.28
C ALA A 94 5.73 23.78 -3.74
N ARG A 95 4.44 24.09 -3.86
CA ARG A 95 3.44 23.24 -4.51
C ARG A 95 3.92 22.93 -5.92
N MET A 96 4.39 21.69 -6.14
CA MET A 96 4.74 21.25 -7.48
C MET A 96 3.47 20.92 -8.26
N PRO A 97 3.27 21.46 -9.47
CA PRO A 97 2.17 21.03 -10.33
C PRO A 97 2.49 19.65 -10.89
N VAL A 98 1.67 18.66 -10.57
CA VAL A 98 1.63 17.40 -11.33
C VAL A 98 1.12 17.77 -12.72
N ARG A 99 1.99 17.73 -13.73
CA ARG A 99 1.58 17.95 -15.12
C ARG A 99 0.70 16.80 -15.57
N ALA A 100 -0.55 17.11 -15.92
CA ALA A 100 -1.42 16.19 -16.62
C ALA A 100 -0.81 15.81 -17.98
N PHE A 101 -0.75 14.52 -18.27
CA PHE A 101 -0.46 14.01 -19.61
C PHE A 101 -1.58 14.44 -20.56
N ALA A 102 -1.25 14.58 -21.84
CA ALA A 102 -2.12 15.14 -22.89
C ALA A 102 -3.58 14.66 -22.77
N SER A 103 -4.52 15.61 -22.61
CA SER A 103 -5.94 15.32 -22.53
C SER A 103 -6.44 14.79 -23.88
N GLU A 104 -7.05 13.59 -23.85
CA GLU A 104 -7.92 13.17 -24.93
C GLU A 104 -9.08 14.16 -25.05
N SER A 105 -9.52 14.44 -26.28
CA SER A 105 -10.62 15.38 -26.53
C SER A 105 -11.90 14.86 -25.85
N GLY A 106 -12.32 15.53 -24.77
CA GLY A 106 -13.50 15.17 -23.98
C GLY A 106 -13.22 14.70 -22.56
N ALA A 107 -11.96 14.68 -22.12
CA ALA A 107 -11.63 14.35 -20.73
C ALA A 107 -12.02 15.50 -19.77
N GLN A 108 -12.58 15.14 -18.63
CA GLN A 108 -12.95 16.06 -17.57
C GLN A 108 -11.87 16.05 -16.48
N GLU A 109 -11.42 17.22 -16.04
CA GLU A 109 -10.55 17.33 -14.86
C GLU A 109 -11.35 17.12 -13.59
N MET A 110 -10.88 16.22 -12.72
CA MET A 110 -11.52 15.88 -11.46
C MET A 110 -10.47 15.64 -10.38
N THR A 111 -10.69 16.16 -9.18
CA THR A 111 -9.83 15.83 -8.05
C THR A 111 -10.13 14.41 -7.54
N VAL A 112 -9.15 13.77 -6.87
CA VAL A 112 -9.35 12.46 -6.24
C VAL A 112 -10.51 12.51 -5.24
N ARG A 113 -10.65 13.61 -4.50
CA ARG A 113 -11.76 13.84 -3.56
C ARG A 113 -13.12 13.85 -4.26
N GLU A 114 -13.25 14.54 -5.36
CA GLU A 114 -14.48 14.58 -6.15
C GLU A 114 -14.80 13.21 -6.77
N ALA A 115 -13.78 12.50 -7.20
CA ALA A 115 -13.91 11.15 -7.74
C ALA A 115 -14.46 10.16 -6.70
N LEU A 116 -13.93 10.19 -5.47
CA LEU A 116 -14.45 9.39 -4.35
C LEU A 116 -15.88 9.77 -3.97
N ASN A 117 -16.17 11.07 -3.92
CA ASN A 117 -17.51 11.57 -3.61
C ASN A 117 -18.54 11.09 -4.65
N SER A 118 -18.24 11.29 -5.94
CA SER A 118 -19.13 10.86 -7.02
C SER A 118 -19.32 9.33 -7.05
N ALA A 119 -18.29 8.55 -6.76
CA ALA A 119 -18.40 7.10 -6.66
C ALA A 119 -19.38 6.67 -5.56
N MET A 120 -19.28 7.26 -4.37
CA MET A 120 -20.20 6.98 -3.26
C MET A 120 -21.63 7.43 -3.59
N GLU A 121 -21.79 8.64 -4.16
CA GLU A 121 -23.09 9.16 -4.56
C GLU A 121 -23.81 8.22 -5.53
N GLU A 122 -23.14 7.77 -6.58
CA GLU A 122 -23.70 6.87 -7.57
C GLU A 122 -24.08 5.51 -6.99
N GLU A 123 -23.21 4.92 -6.15
CA GLU A 123 -23.52 3.64 -5.53
C GLU A 123 -24.67 3.74 -4.50
N MET A 124 -24.80 4.88 -3.80
CA MET A 124 -25.94 5.13 -2.93
C MET A 124 -27.26 5.33 -3.68
N HIS A 125 -27.21 5.93 -4.87
CA HIS A 125 -28.39 5.99 -5.76
C HIS A 125 -28.74 4.61 -6.32
N ARG A 126 -27.74 3.84 -6.72
CA ARG A 126 -27.90 2.51 -7.32
C ARG A 126 -28.48 1.47 -6.36
N ASP A 127 -28.05 1.48 -5.09
CA ASP A 127 -28.42 0.47 -4.10
C ASP A 127 -28.80 1.10 -2.76
N SER A 128 -30.06 0.95 -2.35
CA SER A 128 -30.58 1.46 -1.09
C SER A 128 -29.92 0.87 0.15
N LYS A 129 -29.18 -0.24 0.03
CA LYS A 129 -28.44 -0.89 1.11
C LYS A 129 -27.08 -0.22 1.39
N VAL A 130 -26.58 0.61 0.46
CA VAL A 130 -25.32 1.35 0.66
C VAL A 130 -25.58 2.52 1.59
N PHE A 131 -24.80 2.63 2.66
CA PHE A 131 -24.80 3.77 3.57
C PHE A 131 -23.40 4.07 4.06
N LEU A 132 -23.18 5.29 4.52
CA LEU A 132 -21.90 5.77 4.99
C LEU A 132 -21.93 5.96 6.49
N LEU A 133 -20.88 5.57 7.20
CA LEU A 133 -20.73 5.85 8.62
C LEU A 133 -19.26 6.15 8.95
N GLY A 134 -19.05 7.06 9.89
CA GLY A 134 -17.71 7.47 10.34
C GLY A 134 -17.75 8.78 11.11
N GLU A 135 -16.59 9.24 11.52
CA GLU A 135 -16.43 10.46 12.31
C GLU A 135 -16.56 11.71 11.43
N GLU A 136 -17.48 12.61 11.80
CA GLU A 136 -17.68 13.91 11.16
C GLU A 136 -17.98 13.83 9.64
N ILE A 137 -18.46 12.68 9.14
CA ILE A 137 -18.68 12.47 7.70
C ILE A 137 -19.99 13.10 7.21
N ALA A 138 -20.98 13.30 8.10
CA ALA A 138 -22.29 13.83 7.75
C ALA A 138 -22.28 15.38 7.83
N ARG A 139 -22.48 15.95 9.02
CA ARG A 139 -22.66 17.39 9.18
C ARG A 139 -21.43 18.20 8.84
N TYR A 140 -20.24 17.71 9.16
CA TYR A 140 -18.97 18.37 8.81
C TYR A 140 -18.49 18.06 7.39
N ASN A 141 -19.16 17.14 6.67
CA ASN A 141 -18.79 16.69 5.31
C ASN A 141 -17.44 15.97 5.22
N GLY A 142 -17.02 15.32 6.30
CA GLY A 142 -15.72 14.68 6.43
C GLY A 142 -14.57 15.65 6.74
N ALA A 143 -13.52 15.16 7.42
CA ALA A 143 -12.33 15.95 7.74
C ALA A 143 -11.68 16.52 6.46
N TYR A 144 -11.63 15.74 5.39
CA TYR A 144 -11.06 16.10 4.08
C TYR A 144 -12.12 16.46 3.04
N LYS A 145 -13.39 16.61 3.43
CA LYS A 145 -14.53 16.98 2.57
C LYS A 145 -14.82 15.95 1.46
N VAL A 146 -14.50 14.69 1.69
CA VAL A 146 -14.77 13.62 0.72
C VAL A 146 -16.27 13.33 0.63
N THR A 147 -17.01 13.46 1.73
CA THR A 147 -18.46 13.20 1.80
C THR A 147 -19.33 14.45 1.62
N LYS A 148 -18.75 15.55 1.10
CA LYS A 148 -19.42 16.84 0.95
C LYS A 148 -20.74 16.72 0.18
N GLY A 149 -21.83 17.19 0.80
CA GLY A 149 -23.17 17.26 0.20
C GLY A 149 -23.95 15.94 0.21
N LEU A 150 -23.35 14.83 0.64
CA LEU A 150 -24.05 13.53 0.65
C LEU A 150 -25.15 13.47 1.71
N LEU A 151 -24.96 14.10 2.86
CA LEU A 151 -26.00 14.21 3.87
C LEU A 151 -27.27 14.89 3.34
N ASP A 152 -27.10 16.01 2.62
CA ASP A 152 -28.23 16.75 2.06
C ASP A 152 -29.02 15.95 1.02
N LYS A 153 -28.33 15.04 0.31
CA LYS A 153 -28.93 14.20 -0.76
C LYS A 153 -29.61 12.94 -0.21
N PHE A 154 -29.01 12.31 0.81
CA PHE A 154 -29.44 10.98 1.26
C PHE A 154 -30.00 10.94 2.68
N GLY A 155 -29.86 12.00 3.46
CA GLY A 155 -30.38 12.11 4.82
C GLY A 155 -29.56 11.39 5.89
N GLU A 156 -29.97 11.57 7.15
CA GLU A 156 -29.26 11.08 8.33
C GLU A 156 -29.32 9.54 8.49
N ASP A 157 -30.29 8.88 7.85
CA ASP A 157 -30.38 7.41 7.86
C ASP A 157 -29.35 6.73 6.96
N ARG A 158 -28.75 7.46 6.03
CA ARG A 158 -27.83 6.94 5.05
C ARG A 158 -26.41 7.54 5.15
N VAL A 159 -26.24 8.68 5.82
CA VAL A 159 -24.94 9.32 6.09
C VAL A 159 -24.89 9.63 7.58
N ILE A 160 -24.13 8.83 8.32
CA ILE A 160 -24.21 8.72 9.76
C ILE A 160 -22.93 9.21 10.42
N ASP A 161 -23.00 10.28 11.22
CA ASP A 161 -21.91 10.64 12.11
C ASP A 161 -21.84 9.69 13.30
N THR A 162 -20.65 9.23 13.63
CA THR A 162 -20.41 8.38 14.80
C THR A 162 -19.60 9.10 15.87
N PRO A 163 -19.69 8.69 17.14
CA PRO A 163 -18.68 9.08 18.13
C PRO A 163 -17.28 8.61 17.72
N ILE A 164 -16.24 9.21 18.32
CA ILE A 164 -14.83 8.78 18.16
C ILE A 164 -14.68 7.45 18.92
N THR A 165 -14.99 6.34 18.22
CA THR A 165 -14.91 4.97 18.76
C THR A 165 -14.69 4.00 17.60
N GLU A 166 -13.53 3.96 17.04
CA GLU A 166 -13.24 3.20 15.82
C GLU A 166 -13.57 1.72 15.95
N GLN A 167 -13.31 1.12 17.12
CA GLN A 167 -13.72 -0.25 17.41
C GLN A 167 -15.25 -0.41 17.36
N GLY A 168 -15.98 0.55 17.91
CA GLY A 168 -17.45 0.52 18.01
C GLY A 168 -18.10 0.66 16.65
N PHE A 169 -17.78 1.70 15.90
CA PHE A 169 -18.44 1.93 14.61
C PHE A 169 -17.97 0.95 13.51
N ALA A 170 -16.72 0.46 13.55
CA ALA A 170 -16.30 -0.60 12.65
C ALA A 170 -17.04 -1.91 12.94
N GLY A 171 -17.25 -2.24 14.23
CA GLY A 171 -18.07 -3.40 14.62
C GLY A 171 -19.52 -3.26 14.17
N LEU A 172 -20.10 -2.04 14.27
CA LEU A 172 -21.43 -1.75 13.75
C LEU A 172 -21.51 -1.95 12.24
N ALA A 173 -20.51 -1.45 11.49
CA ALA A 173 -20.42 -1.66 10.05
C ALA A 173 -20.38 -3.15 9.68
N VAL A 174 -19.54 -3.93 10.37
CA VAL A 174 -19.44 -5.38 10.15
C VAL A 174 -20.77 -6.08 10.44
N GLY A 175 -21.42 -5.75 11.55
CA GLY A 175 -22.73 -6.30 11.91
C GLY A 175 -23.83 -5.93 10.91
N ALA A 176 -23.81 -4.70 10.38
CA ALA A 176 -24.72 -4.27 9.32
C ALA A 176 -24.48 -5.05 8.02
N ALA A 177 -23.22 -5.33 7.67
CA ALA A 177 -22.87 -6.17 6.52
C ALA A 177 -23.39 -7.61 6.70
N PHE A 178 -23.28 -8.20 7.90
CA PHE A 178 -23.89 -9.52 8.19
C PHE A 178 -25.40 -9.53 8.01
N ALA A 179 -26.07 -8.39 8.28
CA ALA A 179 -27.50 -8.22 8.07
C ALA A 179 -27.88 -7.94 6.59
N GLY A 180 -26.89 -7.94 5.68
CA GLY A 180 -27.10 -7.77 4.24
C GLY A 180 -27.11 -6.32 3.75
N LEU A 181 -26.73 -5.36 4.58
CA LEU A 181 -26.45 -3.97 4.18
C LEU A 181 -25.04 -3.86 3.57
N ARG A 182 -24.75 -2.69 2.97
CA ARG A 182 -23.47 -2.38 2.32
C ARG A 182 -22.84 -1.12 2.90
N PRO A 183 -22.26 -1.21 4.10
CA PRO A 183 -21.63 -0.06 4.74
C PRO A 183 -20.32 0.34 4.08
N VAL A 184 -20.14 1.65 3.92
CA VAL A 184 -18.85 2.30 3.67
C VAL A 184 -18.43 2.95 4.98
N CYS A 185 -17.47 2.34 5.66
CA CYS A 185 -16.95 2.76 6.95
C CYS A 185 -15.72 3.64 6.74
N GLU A 186 -15.82 4.94 7.03
CA GLU A 186 -14.71 5.88 6.93
C GLU A 186 -13.96 5.96 8.25
N PHE A 187 -12.65 5.71 8.21
CA PHE A 187 -11.73 6.16 9.25
C PHE A 187 -11.21 7.55 8.90
N MET A 188 -11.17 8.46 9.85
CA MET A 188 -10.60 9.81 9.64
C MET A 188 -9.17 9.71 9.12
N THR A 189 -8.41 8.76 9.63
CA THR A 189 -7.14 8.27 9.06
C THR A 189 -6.93 6.81 9.44
N PHE A 190 -6.33 6.01 8.55
CA PHE A 190 -6.00 4.62 8.85
C PHE A 190 -5.03 4.45 10.01
N ASN A 191 -4.32 5.49 10.40
CA ASN A 191 -3.51 5.48 11.63
C ASN A 191 -4.33 5.10 12.87
N PHE A 192 -5.60 5.47 12.93
CA PHE A 192 -6.50 5.13 14.05
C PHE A 192 -7.35 3.88 13.81
N ALA A 193 -7.31 3.31 12.61
CA ALA A 193 -7.96 2.03 12.32
C ALA A 193 -7.38 0.86 13.13
N MET A 194 -6.18 1.01 13.71
CA MET A 194 -5.61 0.04 14.65
C MET A 194 -6.51 -0.23 15.85
N GLN A 195 -7.30 0.74 16.32
CA GLN A 195 -8.26 0.57 17.42
C GLN A 195 -9.39 -0.40 17.04
N ALA A 196 -9.66 -0.55 15.74
CA ALA A 196 -10.68 -1.42 15.18
C ALA A 196 -10.12 -2.68 14.50
N ILE A 197 -8.83 -2.98 14.67
CA ILE A 197 -8.16 -4.05 13.91
C ILE A 197 -8.82 -5.41 14.10
N ASP A 198 -9.35 -5.71 15.28
CA ASP A 198 -10.07 -6.95 15.55
C ASP A 198 -11.35 -7.07 14.71
N GLN A 199 -12.10 -5.98 14.57
CA GLN A 199 -13.31 -5.94 13.75
C GLN A 199 -13.00 -6.16 12.26
N ILE A 200 -11.88 -5.61 11.78
CA ILE A 200 -11.46 -5.76 10.39
C ILE A 200 -10.93 -7.18 10.13
N VAL A 201 -10.00 -7.65 10.99
CA VAL A 201 -9.28 -8.91 10.76
C VAL A 201 -10.11 -10.14 11.16
N ASN A 202 -10.63 -10.15 12.37
CA ASN A 202 -11.35 -11.32 12.90
C ASN A 202 -12.82 -11.32 12.48
N SER A 203 -13.53 -10.21 12.67
CA SER A 203 -14.96 -10.17 12.40
C SER A 203 -15.23 -10.08 10.89
N ALA A 204 -14.64 -9.14 10.15
CA ALA A 204 -14.89 -9.02 8.71
C ALA A 204 -14.12 -10.08 7.89
N GLY A 205 -12.81 -10.17 8.07
CA GLY A 205 -11.96 -10.99 7.20
C GLY A 205 -12.18 -12.50 7.31
N LYS A 206 -12.63 -12.99 8.47
CA LYS A 206 -12.72 -14.45 8.72
C LYS A 206 -14.14 -15.02 8.69
N THR A 207 -15.18 -14.20 8.82
CA THR A 207 -16.56 -14.71 8.99
C THR A 207 -17.04 -15.48 7.79
N HIS A 208 -16.75 -15.07 6.56
CA HIS A 208 -17.10 -15.83 5.37
C HIS A 208 -16.54 -17.26 5.40
N TYR A 209 -15.27 -17.41 5.75
CA TYR A 209 -14.64 -18.72 5.91
C TYR A 209 -15.24 -19.53 7.07
N MET A 210 -15.37 -18.91 8.26
CA MET A 210 -15.88 -19.58 9.47
C MET A 210 -17.34 -20.03 9.31
N SER A 211 -18.13 -19.32 8.50
CA SER A 211 -19.53 -19.67 8.19
C SER A 211 -19.67 -20.68 7.04
N ALA A 212 -18.57 -21.28 6.57
CA ALA A 212 -18.55 -22.13 5.39
C ALA A 212 -19.18 -21.46 4.14
N GLY A 213 -18.92 -20.15 3.95
CA GLY A 213 -19.42 -19.38 2.81
C GLY A 213 -20.86 -18.89 2.93
N GLN A 214 -21.55 -19.12 4.06
CA GLN A 214 -22.96 -18.75 4.21
C GLN A 214 -23.17 -17.26 4.49
N VAL A 215 -22.19 -16.60 5.15
CA VAL A 215 -22.26 -15.18 5.47
C VAL A 215 -21.32 -14.39 4.55
N THR A 216 -21.88 -13.48 3.78
CA THR A 216 -21.09 -12.48 3.03
C THR A 216 -20.83 -11.24 3.92
N VAL A 217 -19.74 -10.53 3.65
CA VAL A 217 -19.35 -9.36 4.45
C VAL A 217 -19.03 -8.19 3.52
N PRO A 218 -20.03 -7.61 2.84
CA PRO A 218 -19.84 -6.54 1.86
C PRO A 218 -19.65 -5.19 2.57
N VAL A 219 -18.50 -5.00 3.20
CA VAL A 219 -18.11 -3.76 3.88
C VAL A 219 -16.87 -3.15 3.22
N VAL A 220 -16.88 -1.84 3.05
CA VAL A 220 -15.70 -1.08 2.66
C VAL A 220 -15.17 -0.32 3.87
N PHE A 221 -13.90 -0.50 4.17
CA PHE A 221 -13.15 0.33 5.11
C PHE A 221 -12.27 1.29 4.29
N ARG A 222 -12.47 2.59 4.43
CA ARG A 222 -11.74 3.60 3.65
C ARG A 222 -11.19 4.73 4.52
N GLY A 223 -10.18 5.39 4.02
CA GLY A 223 -9.58 6.57 4.65
C GLY A 223 -8.15 6.81 4.18
N PRO A 224 -7.54 7.95 4.53
CA PRO A 224 -6.17 8.25 4.16
C PRO A 224 -5.16 7.35 4.87
N ASN A 225 -4.12 6.94 4.13
CA ASN A 225 -3.04 6.06 4.54
C ASN A 225 -1.70 6.60 4.05
N GLY A 226 -0.63 6.32 4.78
CA GLY A 226 0.71 6.74 4.42
C GLY A 226 1.08 8.14 4.91
N ALA A 227 2.17 8.66 4.38
CA ALA A 227 2.69 9.96 4.74
C ALA A 227 1.71 11.08 4.35
N ALA A 228 1.49 11.99 5.30
CA ALA A 228 0.62 13.14 5.17
C ALA A 228 1.42 14.46 5.20
N ALA A 229 0.73 15.59 5.25
CA ALA A 229 1.32 16.93 5.13
C ALA A 229 1.99 17.44 6.43
N GLY A 230 2.98 16.70 6.98
CA GLY A 230 3.78 17.16 8.11
C GLY A 230 3.09 17.06 9.48
N VAL A 231 2.25 16.06 9.68
CA VAL A 231 1.42 15.83 10.88
C VAL A 231 2.03 14.85 11.90
N ALA A 232 3.32 14.62 11.84
CA ALA A 232 4.13 13.78 12.73
C ALA A 232 3.81 12.27 12.69
N ALA A 233 4.45 11.51 13.57
CA ALA A 233 4.52 10.03 13.49
C ALA A 233 3.15 9.35 13.55
N GLN A 234 2.24 9.82 14.39
CA GLN A 234 0.92 9.19 14.58
C GLN A 234 -0.01 9.29 13.36
N HIS A 235 0.31 10.14 12.40
CA HIS A 235 -0.51 10.40 11.20
C HIS A 235 0.24 10.10 9.89
N SER A 236 1.36 9.38 9.95
CA SER A 236 2.24 9.18 8.79
C SER A 236 2.61 7.72 8.54
N GLN A 237 1.87 6.78 9.10
CA GLN A 237 2.12 5.35 8.95
C GLN A 237 1.44 4.80 7.69
N ASP A 238 2.05 3.80 7.08
CA ASP A 238 1.46 3.05 5.97
C ASP A 238 1.08 1.65 6.43
N TYR A 239 -0.20 1.31 6.28
CA TYR A 239 -0.79 0.05 6.71
C TYR A 239 -1.00 -0.94 5.56
N THR A 240 -0.44 -0.67 4.39
CA THR A 240 -0.60 -1.50 3.18
C THR A 240 -0.30 -2.97 3.45
N THR A 241 0.83 -3.25 4.10
CA THR A 241 1.24 -4.63 4.40
C THR A 241 0.49 -5.25 5.58
N TRP A 242 0.02 -4.43 6.52
CA TRP A 242 -0.76 -4.93 7.66
C TRP A 242 -2.07 -5.59 7.21
N TYR A 243 -2.79 -4.94 6.30
CA TYR A 243 -4.03 -5.48 5.76
C TYR A 243 -3.79 -6.41 4.57
N GLY A 244 -2.76 -6.16 3.77
CA GLY A 244 -2.40 -6.97 2.61
C GLY A 244 -2.05 -8.43 2.94
N GLN A 245 -1.56 -8.73 4.15
CA GLN A 245 -1.26 -10.08 4.58
C GLN A 245 -2.49 -10.89 5.06
N ILE A 246 -3.64 -10.23 5.29
CA ILE A 246 -4.78 -10.88 5.95
C ILE A 246 -5.64 -11.64 4.94
N PRO A 247 -5.77 -12.99 5.07
CA PRO A 247 -6.70 -13.77 4.27
C PRO A 247 -8.16 -13.32 4.50
N GLY A 248 -8.94 -13.26 3.43
CA GLY A 248 -10.33 -12.83 3.47
C GLY A 248 -10.56 -11.34 3.24
N LEU A 249 -9.53 -10.51 3.32
CA LEU A 249 -9.61 -9.10 2.93
C LEU A 249 -9.16 -8.92 1.47
N LYS A 250 -9.78 -7.97 0.77
CA LYS A 250 -9.23 -7.33 -0.42
C LYS A 250 -8.66 -5.97 -0.03
N VAL A 251 -7.56 -5.56 -0.64
CA VAL A 251 -6.90 -4.29 -0.32
C VAL A 251 -6.57 -3.56 -1.62
N VAL A 252 -7.05 -2.33 -1.74
CA VAL A 252 -6.81 -1.46 -2.89
C VAL A 252 -6.17 -0.14 -2.44
N SER A 253 -5.38 0.47 -3.32
CA SER A 253 -4.63 1.69 -3.04
C SER A 253 -4.58 2.57 -4.29
N PRO A 254 -5.58 3.45 -4.49
CA PRO A 254 -5.72 4.26 -5.69
C PRO A 254 -4.63 5.34 -5.78
N TYR A 255 -4.29 5.73 -7.01
CA TYR A 255 -3.42 6.85 -7.33
C TYR A 255 -4.17 8.01 -7.97
N SER A 256 -4.84 7.77 -9.08
CA SER A 256 -5.53 8.81 -9.88
C SER A 256 -7.01 8.94 -9.49
N SER A 257 -7.68 9.97 -10.02
CA SER A 257 -9.12 10.15 -9.86
C SER A 257 -9.92 9.02 -10.51
N GLU A 258 -9.45 8.49 -11.65
CA GLU A 258 -10.04 7.34 -12.30
C GLU A 258 -9.90 6.09 -11.43
N ASP A 259 -8.70 5.85 -10.85
CA ASP A 259 -8.49 4.74 -9.90
C ASP A 259 -9.40 4.86 -8.68
N ALA A 260 -9.44 6.04 -8.07
CA ALA A 260 -10.24 6.28 -6.87
C ALA A 260 -11.73 5.98 -7.12
N ARG A 261 -12.25 6.49 -8.25
CA ARG A 261 -13.64 6.26 -8.65
C ARG A 261 -13.93 4.80 -8.95
N GLY A 262 -13.17 4.19 -9.85
CA GLY A 262 -13.43 2.83 -10.34
C GLY A 262 -13.18 1.76 -9.30
N LEU A 263 -12.13 1.89 -8.47
CA LEU A 263 -11.83 0.93 -7.40
C LEU A 263 -12.82 1.04 -6.24
N LEU A 264 -13.25 2.25 -5.84
CA LEU A 264 -14.22 2.40 -4.75
C LEU A 264 -15.59 1.84 -5.15
N LYS A 265 -16.06 2.08 -6.37
CA LYS A 265 -17.29 1.45 -6.88
C LYS A 265 -17.18 -0.07 -6.92
N ALA A 266 -16.05 -0.60 -7.40
CA ALA A 266 -15.80 -2.04 -7.39
C ALA A 266 -15.79 -2.61 -5.96
N ALA A 267 -15.19 -1.89 -5.00
CA ALA A 267 -15.16 -2.26 -3.59
C ALA A 267 -16.57 -2.29 -2.97
N ILE A 268 -17.42 -1.29 -3.23
CA ILE A 268 -18.79 -1.23 -2.71
C ILE A 268 -19.64 -2.37 -3.27
N ARG A 269 -19.41 -2.77 -4.53
CA ARG A 269 -20.13 -3.87 -5.19
C ARG A 269 -19.60 -5.26 -4.80
N ASP A 270 -18.42 -5.36 -4.21
CA ASP A 270 -17.82 -6.65 -3.82
C ASP A 270 -18.58 -7.30 -2.66
N PRO A 271 -18.83 -8.62 -2.68
CA PRO A 271 -19.45 -9.34 -1.56
C PRO A 271 -18.51 -9.58 -0.38
N ASN A 272 -17.21 -9.30 -0.53
CA ASN A 272 -16.19 -9.48 0.51
C ASN A 272 -15.75 -8.13 1.10
N PRO A 273 -15.13 -8.13 2.29
CA PRO A 273 -14.61 -6.91 2.88
C PRO A 273 -13.43 -6.35 2.07
N VAL A 274 -13.49 -5.06 1.77
CA VAL A 274 -12.45 -4.36 1.02
C VAL A 274 -11.88 -3.22 1.87
N VAL A 275 -10.56 -3.16 1.98
CA VAL A 275 -9.82 -2.05 2.58
C VAL A 275 -9.32 -1.14 1.46
N CYS A 276 -9.79 0.11 1.43
CA CYS A 276 -9.41 1.11 0.44
C CYS A 276 -8.47 2.13 1.09
N LEU A 277 -7.18 2.01 0.82
CA LEU A 277 -6.11 2.83 1.38
C LEU A 277 -5.86 4.03 0.48
N GLU A 278 -6.48 5.14 0.80
CA GLU A 278 -6.38 6.40 0.08
C GLU A 278 -5.14 7.20 0.53
N ASN A 279 -4.90 8.38 -0.04
CA ASN A 279 -3.80 9.23 0.39
C ASN A 279 -4.26 10.68 0.56
N GLU A 280 -3.95 11.28 1.71
CA GLU A 280 -4.37 12.64 2.05
C GLU A 280 -3.87 13.69 1.04
N ILE A 281 -2.60 13.55 0.62
CA ILE A 281 -1.99 14.52 -0.30
C ILE A 281 -2.67 14.46 -1.66
N LEU A 282 -3.05 13.27 -2.12
CA LEU A 282 -3.72 13.08 -3.41
C LEU A 282 -5.13 13.65 -3.46
N TYR A 283 -5.84 13.83 -2.34
CA TYR A 283 -7.23 14.29 -2.35
C TYR A 283 -7.45 15.60 -3.10
N GLY A 284 -6.48 16.50 -3.09
CA GLY A 284 -6.54 17.77 -3.79
C GLY A 284 -5.92 17.78 -5.19
N HIS A 285 -5.35 16.66 -5.61
CA HIS A 285 -4.75 16.55 -6.95
C HIS A 285 -5.83 16.28 -7.99
N SER A 286 -5.77 17.02 -9.10
CA SER A 286 -6.65 16.83 -10.24
C SER A 286 -5.99 15.94 -11.27
N PHE A 287 -6.80 15.05 -11.85
CA PHE A 287 -6.43 14.18 -12.95
C PHE A 287 -7.46 14.27 -14.06
N SER A 288 -7.02 14.06 -15.28
CA SER A 288 -7.89 13.89 -16.42
C SER A 288 -8.62 12.54 -16.31
N VAL A 289 -9.95 12.56 -16.39
CA VAL A 289 -10.81 11.39 -16.32
C VAL A 289 -11.47 11.19 -17.67
N SER A 290 -11.37 9.98 -18.22
CA SER A 290 -11.95 9.61 -19.50
C SER A 290 -13.49 9.63 -19.44
N GLN A 291 -14.15 9.81 -20.59
CA GLN A 291 -15.63 9.72 -20.67
C GLN A 291 -16.14 8.33 -20.26
N GLU A 292 -15.37 7.27 -20.53
CA GLU A 292 -15.67 5.92 -20.07
C GLU A 292 -15.66 5.86 -18.54
N ALA A 293 -14.65 6.46 -17.90
CA ALA A 293 -14.52 6.46 -16.45
C ALA A 293 -15.56 7.32 -15.71
N LEU A 294 -16.26 8.21 -16.41
CA LEU A 294 -17.40 8.98 -15.89
C LEU A 294 -18.72 8.17 -15.91
N SER A 295 -18.75 7.03 -16.58
CA SER A 295 -19.95 6.18 -16.63
C SER A 295 -20.30 5.61 -15.24
N GLU A 296 -21.61 5.53 -14.96
CA GLU A 296 -22.12 4.90 -13.74
C GLU A 296 -21.79 3.39 -13.66
N ASP A 297 -21.53 2.75 -14.81
CA ASP A 297 -21.14 1.34 -14.88
C ASP A 297 -19.63 1.12 -14.88
N PHE A 298 -18.82 2.19 -14.89
CA PHE A 298 -17.38 2.07 -14.89
C PHE A 298 -16.87 1.43 -13.59
N LEU A 299 -16.11 0.36 -13.71
CA LEU A 299 -15.46 -0.34 -12.62
C LEU A 299 -14.01 -0.67 -13.00
N ILE A 300 -13.12 -0.59 -12.03
CA ILE A 300 -11.77 -1.12 -12.17
C ILE A 300 -11.72 -2.48 -11.45
N PRO A 301 -11.37 -3.57 -12.17
CA PRO A 301 -11.25 -4.89 -11.55
C PRO A 301 -10.21 -4.90 -10.43
N ILE A 302 -10.62 -5.35 -9.24
CA ILE A 302 -9.69 -5.55 -8.12
C ILE A 302 -8.74 -6.71 -8.47
N GLY A 303 -7.45 -6.50 -8.28
CA GLY A 303 -6.41 -7.47 -8.64
C GLY A 303 -5.77 -7.23 -10.01
N LYS A 304 -6.01 -6.05 -10.63
CA LYS A 304 -5.38 -5.68 -11.89
C LYS A 304 -4.58 -4.39 -11.76
N ALA A 305 -3.30 -4.49 -12.10
CA ALA A 305 -2.38 -3.36 -12.19
C ALA A 305 -2.59 -2.58 -13.50
N LYS A 306 -2.04 -1.36 -13.55
CA LYS A 306 -2.01 -0.51 -14.74
C LYS A 306 -0.57 -0.14 -15.07
N ILE A 307 -0.19 -0.25 -16.34
CA ILE A 307 1.03 0.34 -16.85
C ILE A 307 0.75 1.81 -17.10
N GLU A 308 1.23 2.70 -16.22
CA GLU A 308 1.08 4.15 -16.37
C GLU A 308 2.03 4.71 -17.44
N ARG A 309 3.21 4.12 -17.52
CA ARG A 309 4.22 4.47 -18.54
C ARG A 309 4.87 3.19 -19.05
N PRO A 310 4.84 2.93 -20.37
CA PRO A 310 5.60 1.83 -20.95
C PRO A 310 7.11 2.12 -20.95
N GLY A 311 7.92 1.07 -20.80
CA GLY A 311 9.38 1.15 -20.82
C GLY A 311 10.03 -0.21 -21.10
N LYS A 312 11.36 -0.24 -21.24
CA LYS A 312 12.11 -1.45 -21.63
C LYS A 312 13.39 -1.69 -20.82
N ASP A 313 13.87 -0.68 -20.06
CA ASP A 313 15.19 -0.73 -19.44
C ASP A 313 15.13 -1.04 -17.94
N VAL A 314 14.07 -0.60 -17.23
CA VAL A 314 13.82 -0.85 -15.82
C VAL A 314 12.34 -0.83 -15.52
N THR A 315 11.88 -1.73 -14.65
CA THR A 315 10.51 -1.76 -14.11
C THR A 315 10.47 -1.04 -12.78
N ILE A 316 9.59 -0.04 -12.64
CA ILE A 316 9.28 0.66 -11.40
C ILE A 316 7.87 0.25 -10.99
N VAL A 317 7.73 -0.36 -9.81
CA VAL A 317 6.43 -0.80 -9.27
C VAL A 317 6.07 0.07 -8.08
N ALA A 318 4.87 0.62 -8.08
CA ALA A 318 4.40 1.53 -7.04
C ALA A 318 2.89 1.45 -6.83
N HIS A 319 2.40 2.08 -5.76
CA HIS A 319 0.98 2.31 -5.51
C HIS A 319 0.78 3.70 -4.90
N SER A 320 -0.44 4.22 -4.99
CA SER A 320 -0.81 5.51 -4.40
C SER A 320 0.19 6.62 -4.76
N MET A 321 0.61 7.45 -3.80
CA MET A 321 1.57 8.54 -4.02
C MET A 321 2.92 8.07 -4.58
N GLY A 322 3.31 6.83 -4.31
CA GLY A 322 4.52 6.23 -4.89
C GLY A 322 4.54 6.19 -6.41
N VAL A 323 3.36 6.15 -7.05
CA VAL A 323 3.23 6.20 -8.52
C VAL A 323 3.67 7.56 -9.05
N ALA A 324 3.28 8.67 -8.39
CA ALA A 324 3.75 10.01 -8.77
C ALA A 324 5.27 10.09 -8.75
N HIS A 325 5.89 9.61 -7.67
CA HIS A 325 7.36 9.58 -7.56
C HIS A 325 8.01 8.68 -8.62
N GLY A 326 7.38 7.53 -8.93
CA GLY A 326 7.84 6.64 -10.01
C GLY A 326 7.81 7.30 -11.39
N LEU A 327 6.75 8.06 -11.69
CA LEU A 327 6.61 8.79 -12.94
C LEU A 327 7.63 9.93 -13.06
N GLU A 328 7.84 10.73 -12.00
CA GLU A 328 8.87 11.78 -11.96
C GLU A 328 10.28 11.21 -12.14
N ALA A 329 10.57 10.08 -11.49
CA ALA A 329 11.82 9.37 -11.66
C ALA A 329 12.00 8.88 -13.10
N ALA A 330 10.94 8.32 -13.72
CA ALA A 330 10.97 7.87 -15.10
C ALA A 330 11.21 9.01 -16.11
N GLU A 331 10.64 10.20 -15.86
CA GLU A 331 10.91 11.40 -16.68
C GLU A 331 12.38 11.84 -16.56
N SER A 332 12.94 11.75 -15.37
CA SER A 332 14.35 12.09 -15.13
C SER A 332 15.30 11.10 -15.80
N LEU A 333 14.99 9.79 -15.71
CA LEU A 333 15.74 8.72 -16.35
C LEU A 333 15.70 8.81 -17.88
N ALA A 334 14.55 9.20 -18.45
CA ALA A 334 14.42 9.37 -19.90
C ALA A 334 15.37 10.43 -20.47
N LYS A 335 15.71 11.48 -19.69
CA LYS A 335 16.72 12.49 -20.10
C LYS A 335 18.13 11.90 -20.20
N GLU A 336 18.36 10.77 -19.51
CA GLU A 336 19.61 10.01 -19.53
C GLU A 336 19.54 8.83 -20.54
N GLY A 337 18.45 8.71 -21.30
CA GLY A 337 18.25 7.66 -22.29
C GLY A 337 17.80 6.32 -21.70
N ILE A 338 17.27 6.31 -20.46
CA ILE A 338 16.76 5.13 -19.77
C ILE A 338 15.24 5.13 -19.81
N GLU A 339 14.63 4.13 -20.45
CA GLU A 339 13.17 4.00 -20.59
C GLU A 339 12.59 3.14 -19.47
N ALA A 340 12.13 3.80 -18.41
CA ALA A 340 11.49 3.11 -17.27
C ALA A 340 10.02 2.80 -17.56
N GLU A 341 9.61 1.55 -17.28
CA GLU A 341 8.20 1.16 -17.22
C GLU A 341 7.69 1.38 -15.80
N VAL A 342 6.59 2.13 -15.67
CA VAL A 342 5.97 2.41 -14.37
C VAL A 342 4.67 1.65 -14.25
N ILE A 343 4.59 0.77 -13.27
CA ILE A 343 3.42 -0.05 -12.94
C ILE A 343 2.76 0.51 -11.69
N ASN A 344 1.50 0.92 -11.82
CA ASN A 344 0.60 1.25 -10.72
C ASN A 344 -0.14 -0.03 -10.30
N LEU A 345 0.10 -0.50 -9.10
CA LEU A 345 -0.47 -1.74 -8.58
C LEU A 345 -1.99 -1.68 -8.43
N ARG A 346 -2.58 -0.52 -8.09
CA ARG A 346 -4.01 -0.35 -7.80
C ARG A 346 -4.52 -1.27 -6.69
N SER A 347 -4.16 -2.55 -6.75
CA SER A 347 -4.54 -3.59 -5.79
C SER A 347 -3.32 -4.17 -5.10
N ILE A 348 -3.38 -4.23 -3.78
CA ILE A 348 -2.35 -4.83 -2.94
C ILE A 348 -2.68 -6.31 -2.67
N ARG A 349 -3.99 -6.59 -2.48
CA ARG A 349 -4.50 -7.94 -2.34
C ARG A 349 -5.84 -8.09 -3.06
N PRO A 350 -5.94 -8.98 -4.05
CA PRO A 350 -4.84 -9.75 -4.64
C PRO A 350 -3.84 -8.88 -5.40
N LEU A 351 -2.58 -9.28 -5.42
CA LEU A 351 -1.52 -8.62 -6.17
C LEU A 351 -1.51 -9.15 -7.61
N ASP A 352 -1.39 -8.25 -8.59
CA ASP A 352 -1.21 -8.63 -10.01
C ASP A 352 0.27 -8.96 -10.28
N ILE A 353 0.71 -10.11 -9.76
CA ILE A 353 2.10 -10.54 -9.89
C ILE A 353 2.48 -10.83 -11.34
N ASP A 354 1.51 -11.29 -12.15
CA ASP A 354 1.76 -11.61 -13.57
C ASP A 354 2.20 -10.35 -14.33
N ALA A 355 1.52 -9.21 -14.13
CA ALA A 355 1.91 -7.95 -14.76
C ALA A 355 3.32 -7.51 -14.36
N ILE A 356 3.72 -7.73 -13.10
CA ILE A 356 5.06 -7.40 -12.61
C ILE A 356 6.09 -8.33 -13.25
N VAL A 357 5.84 -9.64 -13.26
CA VAL A 357 6.75 -10.65 -13.82
C VAL A 357 6.96 -10.43 -15.31
N GLU A 358 5.90 -10.16 -16.08
CA GLU A 358 5.96 -9.84 -17.50
C GLU A 358 6.87 -8.62 -17.78
N SER A 359 6.70 -7.56 -17.00
CA SER A 359 7.53 -6.36 -17.09
C SER A 359 8.99 -6.66 -16.73
N VAL A 360 9.23 -7.38 -15.62
CA VAL A 360 10.60 -7.71 -15.17
C VAL A 360 11.32 -8.64 -16.15
N LYS A 361 10.62 -9.59 -16.77
CA LYS A 361 11.19 -10.42 -17.85
C LYS A 361 11.69 -9.57 -19.02
N LYS A 362 10.99 -8.52 -19.36
CA LYS A 362 11.35 -7.58 -20.43
C LYS A 362 12.53 -6.69 -20.03
N THR A 363 12.51 -6.11 -18.84
CA THR A 363 13.47 -5.09 -18.41
C THR A 363 14.69 -5.66 -17.69
N ASN A 364 14.59 -6.84 -17.09
CA ASN A 364 15.58 -7.50 -16.22
C ASN A 364 16.04 -6.66 -15.02
N ARG A 365 15.27 -5.63 -14.63
CA ARG A 365 15.56 -4.74 -13.49
C ARG A 365 14.27 -4.33 -12.82
N LEU A 366 14.24 -4.40 -11.49
CA LEU A 366 13.08 -4.07 -10.68
C LEU A 366 13.44 -3.04 -9.62
N VAL A 367 12.61 -2.01 -9.52
CA VAL A 367 12.59 -1.03 -8.42
C VAL A 367 11.20 -1.01 -7.84
N THR A 368 11.07 -1.10 -6.51
CA THR A 368 9.80 -0.95 -5.80
C THR A 368 9.78 0.38 -5.04
N VAL A 369 8.66 1.12 -5.13
CA VAL A 369 8.47 2.41 -4.46
C VAL A 369 7.24 2.33 -3.58
N GLU A 370 7.44 2.45 -2.28
CA GLU A 370 6.37 2.37 -1.27
C GLU A 370 6.57 3.39 -0.16
N GLY A 371 5.48 3.79 0.51
CA GLY A 371 5.50 4.73 1.62
C GLY A 371 5.76 4.08 2.98
N GLY A 372 5.70 2.75 3.06
CA GLY A 372 5.89 1.98 4.29
C GLY A 372 7.35 1.77 4.68
N PHE A 373 7.55 1.12 5.83
CA PHE A 373 8.89 0.70 6.23
C PHE A 373 9.38 -0.48 5.37
N PRO A 374 10.70 -0.59 5.08
CA PRO A 374 11.22 -1.64 4.22
C PRO A 374 11.16 -3.03 4.87
N ALA A 375 11.24 -3.10 6.20
CA ALA A 375 11.10 -4.35 6.94
C ALA A 375 9.67 -4.87 6.82
N PHE A 376 9.51 -6.05 6.22
CA PHE A 376 8.21 -6.65 5.89
C PHE A 376 7.33 -5.79 4.96
N GLY A 377 7.94 -4.89 4.18
CA GLY A 377 7.26 -4.04 3.22
C GLY A 377 6.75 -4.80 2.00
N LEU A 378 5.85 -4.17 1.24
CA LEU A 378 5.29 -4.72 0.00
C LEU A 378 6.38 -5.03 -1.04
N GLY A 379 7.40 -4.18 -1.13
CA GLY A 379 8.56 -4.41 -2.00
C GLY A 379 9.29 -5.72 -1.66
N SER A 380 9.36 -6.10 -0.39
CA SER A 380 9.96 -7.37 0.03
C SER A 380 9.15 -8.57 -0.48
N GLU A 381 7.82 -8.50 -0.42
CA GLU A 381 6.92 -9.54 -0.95
C GLU A 381 7.02 -9.65 -2.47
N ILE A 382 7.01 -8.50 -3.18
CA ILE A 382 7.16 -8.48 -4.64
C ILE A 382 8.50 -9.11 -5.05
N CYS A 383 9.59 -8.75 -4.38
CA CYS A 383 10.90 -9.34 -4.64
C CYS A 383 10.93 -10.85 -4.39
N ALA A 384 10.26 -11.32 -3.32
CA ALA A 384 10.19 -12.74 -3.02
C ALA A 384 9.40 -13.55 -4.06
N GLN A 385 8.34 -12.94 -4.64
CA GLN A 385 7.53 -13.62 -5.68
C GLN A 385 8.17 -13.57 -7.08
N VAL A 386 9.03 -12.60 -7.35
CA VAL A 386 9.71 -12.45 -8.66
C VAL A 386 10.95 -13.32 -8.74
N MET A 387 11.62 -13.63 -7.62
CA MET A 387 12.80 -14.50 -7.56
C MET A 387 12.46 -15.99 -7.65
#